data_534716e64c224f63923031fc5372519e
#
_entry.id   534716e64c224f63923031fc5372519e
#
_cell.length_a   1.000
_cell.length_b   1.000
_cell.length_c   1.000
_cell.angle_alpha   90.00
_cell.angle_beta   90.00
_cell.angle_gamma   90.00
#
_symmetry.space_group_name_H-M   'P 1'
#
loop_
_entity.id
_entity.type
_entity.pdbx_description
1 polymer ?
#
loop_
_entity_poly.entity_id
_entity_poly.type
_entity_poly.pdbx_seq_one_letter_code
_entity_poly.pdbx_strand_id
1 'polypeptide(L)'
;MLHPVILTKARRSGKIIGLRSALARPRRDGNRISCVRVATDRSMSYHQPMARVRIRLARSGDCRALADLRYRFRNETEPATETKSRFLRRCTSWMKKRFRSGAHPWRCWVLDDGKQLLGHVCVQLFEKVPNPVNDEPEFHAYITNFYVVPEIRSQGFGKRLLNKALSWCRARGTDAVILWATPGSKSLYRRCGFVEPTDIFELRGGAVQLR
;
A
#
# COMPACT_ATOMS: atom_id res chain seq x y z
N MET A 1 8.45 4.10 -19.26
CA MET A 1 9.46 4.71 -18.40
C MET A 1 9.05 4.49 -16.97
N LEU A 2 9.76 3.62 -16.27
CA LEU A 2 9.58 3.28 -14.86
C LEU A 2 10.66 4.05 -14.08
N HIS A 3 10.27 5.03 -13.28
CA HIS A 3 11.22 5.77 -12.44
C HIS A 3 11.58 4.97 -11.19
N PRO A 4 12.86 4.87 -10.87
CA PRO A 4 13.33 4.22 -9.65
C PRO A 4 13.14 5.12 -8.42
N VAL A 5 12.93 4.48 -7.28
CA VAL A 5 12.94 5.12 -5.97
C VAL A 5 14.39 5.26 -5.52
N ILE A 6 14.86 6.50 -5.39
CA ILE A 6 16.17 6.81 -4.80
C ILE A 6 16.05 6.75 -3.28
N LEU A 7 16.86 5.89 -2.66
CA LEU A 7 17.02 5.81 -1.22
C LEU A 7 17.94 6.94 -0.74
N THR A 8 17.39 7.97 -0.11
CA THR A 8 18.17 8.89 0.70
C THR A 8 18.30 8.37 2.14
N LYS A 9 19.54 8.13 2.57
CA LYS A 9 19.91 7.79 3.94
C LYS A 9 19.56 8.96 4.88
N ALA A 10 18.59 8.78 5.76
CA ALA A 10 18.40 9.67 6.89
C ALA A 10 19.48 9.38 7.95
N ARG A 11 20.35 10.35 8.22
CA ARG A 11 21.29 10.34 9.35
C ARG A 11 20.49 10.47 10.66
N ARG A 12 20.67 9.50 11.55
CA ARG A 12 20.29 9.64 12.96
C ARG A 12 21.28 10.59 13.65
N SER A 13 20.81 11.71 14.18
CA SER A 13 21.50 12.42 15.25
C SER A 13 20.68 12.24 16.53
N GLY A 14 21.24 11.51 17.47
CA GLY A 14 20.68 11.37 18.80
C GLY A 14 20.96 12.61 19.64
N LYS A 15 19.95 13.09 20.36
CA LYS A 15 20.15 13.86 21.59
C LYS A 15 19.14 13.36 22.62
N ILE A 16 19.68 12.70 23.61
CA ILE A 16 18.99 12.32 24.84
C ILE A 16 18.99 13.57 25.73
N ILE A 17 17.82 14.10 26.05
CA ILE A 17 17.65 15.11 27.07
C ILE A 17 16.94 14.46 28.26
N GLY A 18 17.69 14.29 29.33
CA GLY A 18 17.18 13.78 30.59
C GLY A 18 16.28 14.81 31.28
N LEU A 19 15.08 14.39 31.63
CA LEU A 19 14.20 15.13 32.52
C LEU A 19 14.37 14.61 33.95
N ARG A 20 14.91 15.46 34.80
CA ARG A 20 14.92 15.27 36.27
C ARG A 20 13.53 15.55 36.82
N SER A 21 13.00 14.59 37.57
CA SER A 21 11.79 14.74 38.36
C SER A 21 12.05 15.60 39.57
N ALA A 22 11.29 16.70 39.73
CA ALA A 22 11.23 17.50 40.96
C ALA A 22 10.00 17.05 41.77
N LEU A 23 10.27 16.44 42.92
CA LEU A 23 9.26 16.14 43.94
C LEU A 23 8.90 17.42 44.69
N ALA A 24 7.67 17.91 44.54
CA ALA A 24 7.11 18.94 45.43
C ALA A 24 6.26 18.27 46.52
N ARG A 25 6.59 18.58 47.79
CA ARG A 25 5.86 18.15 48.97
C ARG A 25 4.57 18.95 49.15
N PRO A 26 3.44 18.32 49.61
CA PRO A 26 2.22 19.07 49.86
C PRO A 26 2.24 19.78 51.17
N ARG A 27 1.84 21.04 51.18
CA ARG A 27 1.46 21.79 52.41
C ARG A 27 0.04 21.43 52.79
N ARG A 28 -0.15 21.11 54.09
CA ARG A 28 -1.47 20.98 54.72
C ARG A 28 -1.94 22.39 55.09
N ASP A 29 -3.15 22.76 54.61
CA ASP A 29 -3.98 23.72 55.26
C ASP A 29 -5.43 23.25 55.14
N GLY A 30 -6.12 23.20 56.24
CA GLY A 30 -7.48 22.73 56.36
C GLY A 30 -8.51 23.75 55.86
N ASN A 31 -9.48 23.35 55.13
CA ASN A 31 -10.90 23.55 55.47
C ASN A 31 -11.82 23.19 54.29
N ARG A 32 -12.94 22.52 54.61
CA ARG A 32 -14.17 22.34 53.84
C ARG A 32 -14.06 21.71 52.44
N ILE A 33 -14.38 20.42 52.45
CA ILE A 33 -14.68 19.63 51.23
C ILE A 33 -16.09 20.02 50.75
N SER A 34 -16.18 20.81 49.71
CA SER A 34 -17.37 20.95 48.89
C SER A 34 -17.26 19.94 47.76
N CYS A 35 -18.06 18.88 47.80
CA CYS A 35 -18.13 17.90 46.72
C CYS A 35 -18.84 18.51 45.51
N VAL A 36 -18.09 19.18 44.64
CA VAL A 36 -18.56 19.44 43.29
C VAL A 36 -18.47 18.16 42.51
N ARG A 37 -19.61 17.54 42.22
CA ARG A 37 -19.72 16.45 41.25
C ARG A 37 -19.29 17.03 39.88
N VAL A 38 -18.06 16.79 39.52
CA VAL A 38 -17.64 16.95 38.12
C VAL A 38 -18.35 15.84 37.38
N ALA A 39 -19.34 16.24 36.57
CA ALA A 39 -19.92 15.36 35.58
C ALA A 39 -18.79 14.96 34.63
N THR A 40 -18.28 13.75 34.75
CA THR A 40 -17.41 13.15 33.77
C THR A 40 -18.25 12.96 32.53
N ASP A 41 -18.09 13.89 31.60
CA ASP A 41 -18.54 13.72 30.23
C ASP A 41 -17.91 12.44 29.68
N ARG A 42 -18.68 11.37 29.70
CA ARG A 42 -18.37 10.16 28.98
C ARG A 42 -18.48 10.55 27.51
N SER A 43 -17.36 10.99 26.94
CA SER A 43 -17.24 11.04 25.48
C SER A 43 -17.60 9.65 24.95
N MET A 44 -18.84 9.51 24.52
CA MET A 44 -19.30 8.36 23.77
C MET A 44 -18.45 8.31 22.51
N SER A 45 -17.40 7.51 22.57
CA SER A 45 -16.69 7.05 21.39
C SER A 45 -17.74 6.30 20.56
N TYR A 46 -18.36 7.02 19.63
CA TYR A 46 -19.18 6.43 18.58
C TYR A 46 -18.26 5.55 17.73
N HIS A 47 -18.12 4.30 18.14
CA HIS A 47 -17.68 3.24 17.24
C HIS A 47 -18.78 3.12 16.19
N GLN A 48 -18.69 3.94 15.15
CA GLN A 48 -19.46 3.64 13.93
C GLN A 48 -19.08 2.22 13.52
N PRO A 49 -20.04 1.30 13.33
CA PRO A 49 -19.73 -0.02 12.87
C PRO A 49 -18.99 0.14 11.54
N MET A 50 -17.74 -0.30 11.52
CA MET A 50 -16.90 -0.25 10.30
C MET A 50 -17.71 -0.89 9.19
N ALA A 51 -18.10 -0.09 8.21
CA ALA A 51 -18.79 -0.57 7.01
C ALA A 51 -18.03 -1.80 6.50
N ARG A 52 -18.73 -2.91 6.23
CA ARG A 52 -18.13 -4.22 5.93
C ARG A 52 -17.22 -4.13 4.70
N VAL A 53 -15.92 -3.92 4.91
CA VAL A 53 -14.94 -3.83 3.83
C VAL A 53 -14.88 -5.14 3.06
N ARG A 54 -15.22 -5.08 1.78
CA ARG A 54 -15.20 -6.22 0.85
C ARG A 54 -14.06 -6.10 -0.15
N ILE A 55 -13.59 -7.24 -0.62
CA ILE A 55 -12.61 -7.32 -1.71
C ILE A 55 -13.37 -7.69 -2.98
N ARG A 56 -13.21 -6.89 -4.02
CA ARG A 56 -13.79 -7.15 -5.33
C ARG A 56 -12.83 -6.77 -6.46
N LEU A 57 -13.11 -7.27 -7.66
CA LEU A 57 -12.47 -6.76 -8.87
C LEU A 57 -12.87 -5.30 -9.10
N ALA A 58 -11.89 -4.52 -9.54
CA ALA A 58 -12.11 -3.16 -9.98
C ALA A 58 -12.88 -3.16 -11.33
N ARG A 59 -13.67 -2.10 -11.54
CA ARG A 59 -14.46 -1.87 -12.74
C ARG A 59 -13.99 -0.57 -13.40
N SER A 60 -14.40 -0.33 -14.64
CA SER A 60 -14.06 0.90 -15.36
C SER A 60 -14.51 2.17 -14.63
N GLY A 61 -15.61 2.12 -13.88
CA GLY A 61 -16.07 3.22 -13.02
C GLY A 61 -15.12 3.56 -11.88
N ASP A 62 -14.27 2.63 -11.44
CA ASP A 62 -13.34 2.84 -10.33
C ASP A 62 -12.07 3.63 -10.75
N CYS A 63 -11.85 3.86 -12.05
CA CYS A 63 -10.59 4.40 -12.57
C CYS A 63 -10.15 5.71 -11.89
N ARG A 64 -11.10 6.60 -11.56
CA ARG A 64 -10.74 7.86 -10.90
C ARG A 64 -10.33 7.65 -9.44
N ALA A 65 -11.03 6.80 -8.71
CA ALA A 65 -10.68 6.45 -7.32
C ALA A 65 -9.35 5.68 -7.27
N LEU A 66 -9.10 4.77 -8.21
CA LEU A 66 -7.82 4.09 -8.36
C LEU A 66 -6.66 5.06 -8.65
N ALA A 67 -6.90 6.07 -9.49
CA ALA A 67 -5.92 7.10 -9.78
C ALA A 67 -5.62 7.96 -8.54
N ASP A 68 -6.64 8.25 -7.71
CA ASP A 68 -6.43 8.97 -6.44
C ASP A 68 -5.62 8.14 -5.44
N LEU A 69 -5.96 6.87 -5.25
CA LEU A 69 -5.16 5.96 -4.42
C LEU A 69 -3.71 5.84 -4.92
N ARG A 70 -3.50 5.82 -6.24
CA ARG A 70 -2.15 5.81 -6.83
C ARG A 70 -1.40 7.11 -6.54
N TYR A 71 -2.07 8.25 -6.61
CA TYR A 71 -1.48 9.54 -6.25
C TYR A 71 -1.07 9.56 -4.79
N ARG A 72 -1.97 9.17 -3.88
CA ARG A 72 -1.69 9.07 -2.44
C ARG A 72 -0.49 8.16 -2.17
N PHE A 73 -0.48 6.97 -2.75
CA PHE A 73 0.61 6.01 -2.60
C PHE A 73 1.98 6.58 -2.98
N ARG A 74 2.06 7.26 -4.11
CA ARG A 74 3.34 7.81 -4.57
C ARG A 74 3.77 9.02 -3.75
N ASN A 75 2.81 9.84 -3.36
CA ASN A 75 3.09 11.04 -2.57
C ASN A 75 3.49 10.73 -1.10
N GLU A 76 3.22 9.52 -0.61
CA GLU A 76 3.76 9.06 0.69
C GLU A 76 5.28 8.79 0.64
N THR A 77 5.82 8.47 -0.52
CA THR A 77 7.25 8.14 -0.68
C THR A 77 8.07 9.33 -1.18
N GLU A 78 7.52 10.10 -2.08
CA GLU A 78 8.16 11.26 -2.70
C GLU A 78 7.12 12.32 -3.04
N PRO A 79 7.37 13.61 -2.76
CA PRO A 79 6.46 14.68 -3.17
C PRO A 79 6.21 14.67 -4.68
N ALA A 80 4.95 14.80 -5.06
CA ALA A 80 4.57 14.83 -6.46
C ALA A 80 5.10 16.10 -7.15
N THR A 81 5.69 15.94 -8.32
CA THR A 81 6.23 17.05 -9.15
C THR A 81 5.17 17.62 -10.11
N GLU A 82 4.03 16.96 -10.27
CA GLU A 82 2.90 17.45 -11.06
C GLU A 82 1.67 17.69 -10.18
N THR A 83 0.77 18.58 -10.63
CA THR A 83 -0.47 18.84 -9.90
C THR A 83 -1.36 17.60 -9.84
N LYS A 84 -2.04 17.40 -8.72
CA LYS A 84 -2.95 16.28 -8.52
C LYS A 84 -3.99 16.16 -9.66
N SER A 85 -4.57 17.27 -10.08
CA SER A 85 -5.57 17.28 -11.15
C SER A 85 -5.03 16.77 -12.49
N ARG A 86 -3.82 17.19 -12.87
CA ARG A 86 -3.15 16.72 -14.09
C ARG A 86 -2.86 15.23 -14.02
N PHE A 87 -2.28 14.77 -12.90
CA PHE A 87 -2.03 13.35 -12.68
C PHE A 87 -3.31 12.52 -12.78
N LEU A 88 -4.38 12.93 -12.06
CA LEU A 88 -5.64 12.19 -12.05
C LEU A 88 -6.24 12.07 -13.46
N ARG A 89 -6.23 13.12 -14.27
CA ARG A 89 -6.72 13.06 -15.66
C ARG A 89 -5.93 12.02 -16.46
N ARG A 90 -4.61 12.11 -16.45
CA ARG A 90 -3.71 11.22 -17.19
C ARG A 90 -3.83 9.77 -16.73
N CYS A 91 -3.77 9.53 -15.42
CA CYS A 91 -3.82 8.20 -14.84
C CYS A 91 -5.20 7.54 -15.05
N THR A 92 -6.30 8.28 -14.87
CA THR A 92 -7.66 7.79 -15.14
C THR A 92 -7.83 7.40 -16.60
N SER A 93 -7.35 8.21 -17.53
CA SER A 93 -7.39 7.91 -18.97
C SER A 93 -6.62 6.63 -19.29
N TRP A 94 -5.41 6.49 -18.74
CA TRP A 94 -4.59 5.28 -18.91
C TRP A 94 -5.32 4.02 -18.38
N MET A 95 -5.89 4.08 -17.17
CA MET A 95 -6.63 2.96 -16.59
C MET A 95 -7.87 2.59 -17.41
N LYS A 96 -8.63 3.59 -17.87
CA LYS A 96 -9.80 3.34 -18.74
C LYS A 96 -9.43 2.58 -20.02
N LYS A 97 -8.29 2.91 -20.64
CA LYS A 97 -7.80 2.18 -21.82
C LYS A 97 -7.52 0.72 -21.47
N ARG A 98 -6.92 0.43 -20.31
CA ARG A 98 -6.62 -0.94 -19.86
C ARG A 98 -7.88 -1.76 -19.57
N PHE A 99 -8.93 -1.16 -19.02
CA PHE A 99 -10.20 -1.85 -18.83
C PHE A 99 -10.94 -2.16 -20.13
N ARG A 100 -10.73 -1.37 -21.19
CA ARG A 100 -11.33 -1.61 -22.52
C ARG A 100 -10.58 -2.65 -23.33
N SER A 101 -9.26 -2.66 -23.23
CA SER A 101 -8.38 -3.55 -23.99
C SER A 101 -8.38 -4.92 -23.33
N GLY A 102 -9.10 -5.89 -23.90
CA GLY A 102 -9.00 -7.30 -23.50
C GLY A 102 -7.63 -7.92 -23.77
N ALA A 103 -6.80 -7.28 -24.61
CA ALA A 103 -5.51 -7.79 -25.08
C ALA A 103 -4.40 -7.79 -24.03
N HIS A 104 -4.54 -7.03 -22.96
CA HIS A 104 -3.51 -7.01 -21.89
C HIS A 104 -4.10 -7.53 -20.59
N PRO A 105 -3.60 -8.63 -20.05
CA PRO A 105 -4.12 -9.25 -18.85
C PRO A 105 -3.73 -8.44 -17.60
N TRP A 106 -4.27 -7.22 -17.49
CA TRP A 106 -4.17 -6.37 -16.32
C TRP A 106 -5.42 -6.53 -15.47
N ARG A 107 -5.25 -6.86 -14.20
CA ARG A 107 -6.33 -7.00 -13.22
C ARG A 107 -6.03 -6.15 -11.99
N CYS A 108 -7.07 -5.65 -11.39
CA CYS A 108 -6.96 -4.87 -10.16
C CYS A 108 -8.06 -5.31 -9.19
N TRP A 109 -7.69 -5.59 -7.95
CA TRP A 109 -8.63 -5.81 -6.85
C TRP A 109 -8.63 -4.61 -5.93
N VAL A 110 -9.77 -4.32 -5.35
CA VAL A 110 -9.98 -3.16 -4.48
C VAL A 110 -10.57 -3.58 -3.13
N LEU A 111 -10.22 -2.83 -2.10
CA LEU A 111 -10.93 -2.78 -0.82
C LEU A 111 -12.00 -1.71 -0.93
N ASP A 112 -13.25 -2.11 -0.78
CA ASP A 112 -14.43 -1.27 -0.96
C ASP A 112 -15.30 -1.33 0.30
N ASP A 113 -15.54 -0.19 0.94
CA ASP A 113 -16.42 -0.07 2.12
C ASP A 113 -17.86 0.30 1.74
N GLY A 114 -18.17 0.38 0.45
CA GLY A 114 -19.45 0.79 -0.09
C GLY A 114 -19.58 2.29 -0.35
N LYS A 115 -18.71 3.12 0.24
CA LYS A 115 -18.66 4.58 0.04
C LYS A 115 -17.42 5.00 -0.77
N GLN A 116 -16.29 4.35 -0.53
CA GLN A 116 -15.02 4.68 -1.16
C GLN A 116 -14.11 3.45 -1.26
N LEU A 117 -13.05 3.58 -2.06
CA LEU A 117 -11.99 2.59 -2.14
C LEU A 117 -10.91 2.88 -1.09
N LEU A 118 -10.59 1.88 -0.28
CA LEU A 118 -9.62 1.96 0.81
C LEU A 118 -8.27 1.31 0.48
N GLY A 119 -8.16 0.71 -0.68
CA GLY A 119 -6.91 0.10 -1.13
C GLY A 119 -7.09 -0.63 -2.45
N HIS A 120 -5.96 -0.99 -3.05
CA HIS A 120 -5.95 -1.74 -4.29
C HIS A 120 -4.65 -2.53 -4.44
N VAL A 121 -4.69 -3.56 -5.28
CA VAL A 121 -3.55 -4.29 -5.82
C VAL A 121 -3.79 -4.57 -7.29
N CYS A 122 -2.80 -4.26 -8.11
CA CYS A 122 -2.86 -4.53 -9.55
C CYS A 122 -1.88 -5.62 -9.92
N VAL A 123 -2.27 -6.48 -10.85
CA VAL A 123 -1.45 -7.55 -11.41
C VAL A 123 -1.42 -7.38 -12.92
N GLN A 124 -0.26 -7.52 -13.49
CA GLN A 124 -0.06 -7.63 -14.93
C GLN A 124 0.57 -8.99 -15.22
N LEU A 125 -0.06 -9.78 -16.09
CA LEU A 125 0.58 -10.95 -16.67
C LEU A 125 1.42 -10.53 -17.86
N PHE A 126 2.52 -11.22 -18.07
CA PHE A 126 3.30 -11.15 -19.30
C PHE A 126 3.70 -12.56 -19.72
N GLU A 127 3.61 -12.77 -21.00
CA GLU A 127 3.88 -14.04 -21.64
C GLU A 127 5.40 -14.28 -21.70
N LYS A 128 5.79 -15.52 -21.49
CA LYS A 128 7.17 -15.99 -21.64
C LYS A 128 7.39 -16.45 -23.09
N VAL A 129 8.62 -16.41 -23.54
CA VAL A 129 8.99 -17.16 -24.74
C VAL A 129 8.80 -18.66 -24.45
N PRO A 130 8.14 -19.41 -25.32
CA PRO A 130 7.94 -20.84 -25.09
C PRO A 130 9.26 -21.59 -24.84
N ASN A 131 9.23 -22.49 -23.88
CA ASN A 131 10.36 -23.34 -23.52
C ASN A 131 10.10 -24.78 -24.04
N PRO A 132 11.10 -25.52 -24.51
CA PRO A 132 10.92 -26.91 -24.95
C PRO A 132 10.69 -27.91 -23.82
N VAL A 133 10.49 -27.44 -22.59
CA VAL A 133 10.11 -28.27 -21.44
C VAL A 133 8.59 -28.38 -21.38
N ASN A 134 8.07 -29.61 -21.41
CA ASN A 134 6.64 -29.87 -21.28
C ASN A 134 6.12 -29.38 -19.92
N ASP A 135 4.88 -28.86 -19.93
CA ASP A 135 4.14 -28.38 -18.75
C ASP A 135 4.73 -27.15 -18.04
N GLU A 136 5.69 -26.44 -18.66
CA GLU A 136 6.14 -25.18 -18.09
C GLU A 136 5.08 -24.08 -18.26
N PRO A 137 4.75 -23.34 -17.18
CA PRO A 137 3.80 -22.23 -17.28
C PRO A 137 4.27 -21.12 -18.23
N GLU A 138 3.36 -20.64 -19.08
CA GLU A 138 3.67 -19.63 -20.11
C GLU A 138 3.71 -18.20 -19.60
N PHE A 139 3.33 -17.96 -18.35
CA PHE A 139 3.15 -16.62 -17.81
C PHE A 139 3.95 -16.35 -16.57
N HIS A 140 4.50 -15.13 -16.49
CA HIS A 140 4.87 -14.50 -15.24
C HIS A 140 3.83 -13.44 -14.83
N ALA A 141 3.72 -13.16 -13.55
CA ALA A 141 2.89 -12.08 -13.03
C ALA A 141 3.74 -11.00 -12.36
N TYR A 142 3.43 -9.75 -12.64
CA TYR A 142 3.99 -8.60 -11.95
C TYR A 142 2.94 -7.94 -11.07
N ILE A 143 3.15 -7.97 -9.75
CA ILE A 143 2.33 -7.21 -8.82
C ILE A 143 2.83 -5.78 -8.74
N THR A 144 1.98 -4.86 -9.09
CA THR A 144 2.27 -3.44 -9.06
C THR A 144 1.17 -2.68 -8.36
N ASN A 145 1.48 -1.45 -7.94
CA ASN A 145 0.48 -0.53 -7.43
C ASN A 145 -0.33 -1.12 -6.26
N PHE A 146 0.35 -1.73 -5.29
CA PHE A 146 -0.25 -2.26 -4.09
C PHE A 146 -0.25 -1.21 -2.98
N TYR A 147 -1.44 -0.81 -2.55
CA TYR A 147 -1.63 0.23 -1.55
C TYR A 147 -2.86 -0.01 -0.69
N VAL A 148 -2.75 0.29 0.59
CA VAL A 148 -3.86 0.33 1.56
C VAL A 148 -3.74 1.66 2.29
N VAL A 149 -4.86 2.37 2.42
CA VAL A 149 -4.89 3.66 3.13
C VAL A 149 -4.42 3.50 4.58
N PRO A 150 -3.70 4.49 5.16
CA PRO A 150 -3.12 4.39 6.49
C PRO A 150 -4.12 3.99 7.57
N GLU A 151 -5.33 4.50 7.48
CA GLU A 151 -6.39 4.39 8.49
C GLU A 151 -6.83 2.95 8.79
N ILE A 152 -6.58 2.03 7.83
CA ILE A 152 -6.95 0.60 7.99
C ILE A 152 -5.75 -0.35 7.88
N ARG A 153 -4.53 0.17 7.93
CA ARG A 153 -3.32 -0.67 7.98
C ARG A 153 -3.28 -1.47 9.27
N SER A 154 -2.45 -2.51 9.29
CA SER A 154 -2.26 -3.44 10.43
C SER A 154 -3.49 -4.25 10.85
N GLN A 155 -4.63 -4.12 10.14
CA GLN A 155 -5.87 -4.87 10.38
C GLN A 155 -6.00 -6.11 9.47
N GLY A 156 -4.94 -6.53 8.80
CA GLY A 156 -4.94 -7.73 7.95
C GLY A 156 -5.48 -7.53 6.52
N PHE A 157 -6.06 -6.37 6.20
CA PHE A 157 -6.63 -6.11 4.87
C PHE A 157 -5.60 -6.23 3.73
N GLY A 158 -4.38 -5.76 3.94
CA GLY A 158 -3.31 -5.90 2.95
C GLY A 158 -3.02 -7.37 2.62
N LYS A 159 -2.88 -8.25 3.63
CA LYS A 159 -2.67 -9.68 3.42
C LYS A 159 -3.84 -10.32 2.66
N ARG A 160 -5.08 -10.00 3.05
CA ARG A 160 -6.28 -10.53 2.37
C ARG A 160 -6.36 -10.09 0.91
N LEU A 161 -6.06 -8.82 0.65
CA LEU A 161 -6.07 -8.25 -0.70
C LEU A 161 -4.99 -8.89 -1.59
N LEU A 162 -3.76 -9.01 -1.08
CA LEU A 162 -2.65 -9.66 -1.77
C LEU A 162 -2.96 -11.13 -2.06
N ASN A 163 -3.47 -11.88 -1.07
CA ASN A 163 -3.82 -13.29 -1.25
C ASN A 163 -4.89 -13.48 -2.33
N LYS A 164 -5.84 -12.55 -2.49
CA LYS A 164 -6.83 -12.61 -3.57
C LYS A 164 -6.17 -12.51 -4.95
N ALA A 165 -5.19 -11.62 -5.09
CA ALA A 165 -4.41 -11.49 -6.31
C ALA A 165 -3.55 -12.73 -6.57
N LEU A 166 -2.87 -13.26 -5.54
CA LEU A 166 -2.05 -14.48 -5.66
C LEU A 166 -2.88 -15.72 -6.03
N SER A 167 -4.09 -15.87 -5.46
CA SER A 167 -4.99 -16.96 -5.83
C SER A 167 -5.36 -16.89 -7.31
N TRP A 168 -5.55 -15.70 -7.84
CA TRP A 168 -5.84 -15.53 -9.27
C TRP A 168 -4.61 -15.87 -10.15
N CYS A 169 -3.40 -15.48 -9.72
CA CYS A 169 -2.18 -15.85 -10.42
C CYS A 169 -2.02 -17.37 -10.48
N ARG A 170 -2.16 -18.05 -9.33
CA ARG A 170 -2.09 -19.53 -9.27
C ARG A 170 -3.11 -20.20 -10.19
N ALA A 171 -4.35 -19.71 -10.20
CA ALA A 171 -5.40 -20.23 -11.08
C ALA A 171 -5.12 -20.02 -12.58
N ARG A 172 -4.16 -19.16 -12.90
CA ARG A 172 -3.67 -18.92 -14.27
C ARG A 172 -2.40 -19.69 -14.60
N GLY A 173 -1.93 -20.53 -13.67
CA GLY A 173 -0.70 -21.28 -13.87
C GLY A 173 0.52 -20.38 -14.06
N THR A 174 0.65 -19.27 -13.29
CA THR A 174 1.83 -18.44 -13.41
C THR A 174 3.04 -19.16 -12.83
N ASP A 175 4.14 -19.13 -13.56
CA ASP A 175 5.44 -19.67 -13.16
C ASP A 175 6.02 -18.89 -11.96
N ALA A 176 6.10 -17.57 -12.10
CA ALA A 176 6.57 -16.69 -11.06
C ALA A 176 5.66 -15.47 -10.87
N VAL A 177 5.61 -14.97 -9.63
CA VAL A 177 4.99 -13.70 -9.28
C VAL A 177 6.05 -12.78 -8.70
N ILE A 178 6.36 -11.70 -9.39
CA ILE A 178 7.41 -10.75 -9.02
C ILE A 178 6.81 -9.42 -8.56
N LEU A 179 7.54 -8.71 -7.70
CA LEU A 179 7.22 -7.34 -7.24
C LEU A 179 8.47 -6.62 -6.74
N TRP A 180 8.41 -5.28 -6.73
CA TRP A 180 9.39 -4.45 -6.03
C TRP A 180 8.83 -4.02 -4.68
N ALA A 181 9.47 -4.46 -3.61
CA ALA A 181 9.06 -4.17 -2.25
C ALA A 181 9.61 -2.82 -1.77
N THR A 182 8.76 -2.02 -1.11
CA THR A 182 9.26 -0.93 -0.26
C THR A 182 9.79 -1.51 1.06
N PRO A 183 10.74 -0.83 1.74
CA PRO A 183 11.30 -1.35 3.00
C PRO A 183 10.24 -1.77 4.03
N GLY A 184 9.20 -0.96 4.21
CA GLY A 184 8.11 -1.22 5.17
C GLY A 184 7.16 -2.36 4.78
N SER A 185 7.20 -2.83 3.53
CA SER A 185 6.29 -3.87 3.03
C SER A 185 6.89 -5.29 3.01
N LYS A 186 8.20 -5.43 3.18
CA LYS A 186 8.91 -6.73 3.08
C LYS A 186 8.34 -7.80 4.01
N SER A 187 8.03 -7.45 5.25
CA SER A 187 7.45 -8.40 6.22
C SER A 187 6.10 -8.97 5.78
N LEU A 188 5.26 -8.17 5.12
CA LEU A 188 4.00 -8.63 4.56
C LEU A 188 4.23 -9.64 3.45
N TYR A 189 5.14 -9.36 2.52
CA TYR A 189 5.42 -10.24 1.40
C TYR A 189 6.00 -11.58 1.86
N ARG A 190 6.95 -11.60 2.79
CA ARG A 190 7.48 -12.84 3.38
C ARG A 190 6.37 -13.68 4.01
N ARG A 191 5.42 -13.07 4.75
CA ARG A 191 4.27 -13.78 5.32
C ARG A 191 3.26 -14.28 4.27
N CYS A 192 3.38 -13.83 3.03
CA CYS A 192 2.57 -14.31 1.90
C CYS A 192 3.33 -15.31 1.01
N GLY A 193 4.53 -15.73 1.44
CA GLY A 193 5.33 -16.74 0.74
C GLY A 193 6.31 -16.21 -0.29
N PHE A 194 6.52 -14.89 -0.35
CA PHE A 194 7.58 -14.33 -1.20
C PHE A 194 8.95 -14.53 -0.58
N VAL A 195 9.91 -14.85 -1.41
CA VAL A 195 11.33 -14.91 -1.09
C VAL A 195 12.07 -13.75 -1.77
N GLU A 196 13.24 -13.38 -1.25
CA GLU A 196 14.11 -12.41 -1.90
C GLU A 196 15.09 -13.22 -2.78
N PRO A 197 14.92 -13.22 -4.11
CA PRO A 197 15.79 -14.00 -5.00
C PRO A 197 17.21 -13.40 -5.01
N THR A 198 18.20 -14.25 -5.22
CA THR A 198 19.61 -13.86 -5.31
C THR A 198 20.12 -13.78 -6.76
N ASP A 199 19.30 -14.18 -7.71
CA ASP A 199 19.62 -14.39 -9.11
C ASP A 199 18.93 -13.38 -10.05
N ILE A 200 18.21 -12.41 -9.51
CA ILE A 200 17.61 -11.33 -10.29
C ILE A 200 18.54 -10.12 -10.35
N PHE A 201 18.87 -9.72 -11.57
CA PHE A 201 19.61 -8.50 -11.84
C PHE A 201 18.67 -7.39 -12.29
N GLU A 202 18.81 -6.20 -11.72
CA GLU A 202 18.05 -5.01 -12.09
C GLU A 202 18.99 -3.94 -12.67
N LEU A 203 18.79 -3.56 -13.93
CA LEU A 203 19.41 -2.37 -14.52
C LEU A 203 18.47 -1.18 -14.37
N ARG A 204 18.85 -0.19 -13.58
CA ARG A 204 18.06 1.05 -13.40
C ARG A 204 18.41 2.05 -14.48
N GLY A 205 17.40 2.50 -15.22
CA GLY A 205 17.56 3.60 -16.20
C GLY A 205 17.76 4.93 -15.47
N GLY A 206 18.99 5.38 -15.40
CA GLY A 206 19.46 6.67 -14.92
C GLY A 206 20.98 6.63 -15.06
N ALA A 207 21.61 7.71 -15.56
CA ALA A 207 23.00 7.80 -15.99
C ALA A 207 23.94 6.75 -15.38
N VAL A 208 24.00 5.57 -15.99
CA VAL A 208 25.11 4.64 -15.77
C VAL A 208 26.25 5.22 -16.56
N GLN A 209 27.14 5.96 -15.88
CA GLN A 209 28.47 6.18 -16.43
C GLN A 209 29.13 4.80 -16.45
N LEU A 210 29.12 4.17 -17.61
CA LEU A 210 30.00 3.03 -17.89
C LEU A 210 31.43 3.58 -17.80
N ARG A 211 32.13 3.23 -16.74
CA ARG A 211 33.58 3.39 -16.62
C ARG A 211 34.26 2.21 -17.29
#